data_77e944ac1aa7293c1ef7d534d0da2b93
#
_entry.id   77e944ac1aa7293c1ef7d534d0da2b93
#
_cell.length_a   1.000
_cell.length_b   1.000
_cell.length_c   1.000
_cell.angle_alpha   90.00
_cell.angle_beta   90.00
_cell.angle_gamma   90.00
#
_symmetry.space_group_name_H-M   'P 1'
#
loop_
_entity.id
_entity.type
_entity.pdbx_description
1 polymer ?
#
loop_
_entity_poly.entity_id
_entity_poly.type
_entity_poly.pdbx_seq_one_letter_code
_entity_poly.pdbx_strand_id
1 'polypeptide(L)'
;SKAAGRPCYNLDTFLCAPSVVKHSYQENSKKCDIAVVEGNRGLYDGIDTDGSTSTAELAKLLNLPILLVLDCTKSTRTMAALLLGCMKFDPEIRICGVILNRVAGKRHEGKVRTNIEKFCNIPVLGAVPKLKAKDFPERHMGLVTSEEHTFSDQAIKATFKVAEDNIDLDRLYHIVTDEDKGTDLIEISKIEKTEYEGARVIDPEASVTIGIIRDSAFQFYYPDNIDALENLGADIVFISPLSEESIPNVHAIYMGGGFPETHAPQLAGNKSFRDNLKKLSQNGLPIYAECGGLIFLGQSIRLKDQEYPMSGILPIKFGLSRRPQGHGYTRVEVVNKNPFFKKGEILKGHEFRYSSILDIDYQPFEMAFKMERGKGILDKKDGFFKQNTFGTYTHIHALGAPSWAPSLVKKARAFKASLADKQTNK
;
A
#
# COMPACT_ATOMS: atom_id res chain seq x y z
N SER A 1 -4.86 1.65 -10.80
CA SER A 1 -3.91 0.90 -11.65
C SER A 1 -4.60 0.12 -12.76
N LYS A 2 -5.65 -0.67 -12.50
CA LYS A 2 -6.34 -1.48 -13.51
C LYS A 2 -6.88 -0.63 -14.66
N ALA A 3 -7.55 0.50 -14.37
CA ALA A 3 -8.08 1.40 -15.41
C ALA A 3 -7.00 2.02 -16.28
N ALA A 4 -5.85 2.36 -15.71
CA ALA A 4 -4.73 2.94 -16.43
C ALA A 4 -3.82 1.89 -17.12
N GLY A 5 -4.00 0.60 -16.84
CA GLY A 5 -3.10 -0.46 -17.31
C GLY A 5 -1.65 -0.32 -16.83
N ARG A 6 -1.43 0.42 -15.74
CA ARG A 6 -0.12 0.71 -15.16
C ARG A 6 -0.11 0.50 -13.65
N PRO A 7 1.04 0.21 -13.02
CA PRO A 7 1.18 0.20 -11.57
C PRO A 7 0.76 1.54 -10.95
N CYS A 8 0.34 1.50 -9.70
CA CYS A 8 0.07 2.68 -8.89
C CYS A 8 1.08 2.69 -7.73
N TYR A 9 1.95 3.67 -7.71
CA TYR A 9 3.02 3.83 -6.71
C TYR A 9 2.56 4.71 -5.55
N ASN A 10 3.11 4.48 -4.37
CA ASN A 10 2.75 5.21 -3.17
C ASN A 10 3.78 6.31 -2.88
N LEU A 11 3.30 7.55 -2.78
CA LEU A 11 4.10 8.73 -2.46
C LEU A 11 3.79 9.16 -1.02
N ASP A 12 4.51 8.61 -0.06
CA ASP A 12 4.24 8.81 1.36
C ASP A 12 5.43 9.45 2.08
N THR A 13 5.26 10.69 2.52
CA THR A 13 6.30 11.49 3.17
C THR A 13 6.55 11.11 4.63
N PHE A 14 5.70 10.25 5.23
CA PHE A 14 6.01 9.64 6.51
C PHE A 14 6.92 8.42 6.35
N LEU A 15 6.60 7.55 5.39
CA LEU A 15 7.33 6.30 5.16
C LEU A 15 8.71 6.57 4.55
N CYS A 16 8.77 7.49 3.59
CA CYS A 16 9.97 7.79 2.81
C CYS A 16 10.48 9.22 3.06
N ALA A 17 11.77 9.42 2.89
CA ALA A 17 12.34 10.77 2.90
C ALA A 17 11.81 11.60 1.71
N PRO A 18 11.67 12.93 1.84
CA PRO A 18 11.17 13.80 0.77
C PRO A 18 11.93 13.66 -0.56
N SER A 19 13.25 13.50 -0.52
CA SER A 19 14.07 13.26 -1.72
C SER A 19 13.73 11.96 -2.43
N VAL A 20 13.44 10.90 -1.66
CA VAL A 20 13.03 9.59 -2.18
C VAL A 20 11.65 9.66 -2.83
N VAL A 21 10.70 10.39 -2.21
CA VAL A 21 9.37 10.63 -2.78
C VAL A 21 9.46 11.38 -4.10
N LYS A 22 10.27 12.45 -4.17
CA LYS A 22 10.53 13.19 -5.41
C LYS A 22 11.10 12.28 -6.49
N HIS A 23 12.11 11.49 -6.16
CA HIS A 23 12.76 10.57 -7.10
C HIS A 23 11.76 9.53 -7.62
N SER A 24 10.99 8.89 -6.75
CA SER A 24 9.96 7.90 -7.13
C SER A 24 8.93 8.53 -8.08
N TYR A 25 8.43 9.73 -7.78
CA TYR A 25 7.51 10.44 -8.65
C TYR A 25 8.13 10.68 -10.04
N GLN A 26 9.35 11.20 -10.10
CA GLN A 26 10.02 11.51 -11.36
C GLN A 26 10.28 10.26 -12.22
N GLU A 27 10.80 9.19 -11.61
CA GLU A 27 11.08 7.95 -12.36
C GLU A 27 9.81 7.32 -12.93
N ASN A 28 8.72 7.33 -12.18
CA ASN A 28 7.47 6.71 -12.61
C ASN A 28 6.65 7.59 -13.57
N SER A 29 6.80 8.92 -13.51
CA SER A 29 6.11 9.85 -14.40
C SER A 29 6.80 10.06 -15.75
N LYS A 30 8.10 9.82 -15.89
CA LYS A 30 8.86 9.99 -17.15
C LYS A 30 8.27 9.25 -18.37
N LYS A 31 7.51 8.18 -18.12
CA LYS A 31 6.95 7.33 -19.20
C LYS A 31 5.47 7.62 -19.44
N CYS A 32 4.95 8.73 -18.97
CA CYS A 32 3.54 9.10 -19.02
C CYS A 32 3.38 10.50 -19.59
N ASP A 33 2.32 10.74 -20.36
CA ASP A 33 1.94 12.08 -20.81
C ASP A 33 1.34 12.89 -19.66
N ILE A 34 0.64 12.20 -18.72
CA ILE A 34 0.06 12.80 -17.51
C ILE A 34 0.27 11.85 -16.34
N ALA A 35 0.68 12.41 -15.20
CA ALA A 35 0.70 11.75 -13.90
C ALA A 35 -0.45 12.26 -13.03
N VAL A 36 -1.22 11.34 -12.45
CA VAL A 36 -2.30 11.66 -11.51
C VAL A 36 -1.92 11.18 -10.12
N VAL A 37 -1.82 12.12 -9.19
CA VAL A 37 -1.55 11.82 -7.77
C VAL A 37 -2.86 11.97 -7.00
N GLU A 38 -3.34 10.88 -6.41
CA GLU A 38 -4.53 10.89 -5.55
C GLU A 38 -4.15 11.38 -4.15
N GLY A 39 -4.82 12.43 -3.69
CA GLY A 39 -4.69 12.92 -2.32
C GLY A 39 -5.46 12.03 -1.35
N ASN A 40 -4.89 11.83 -0.16
CA ASN A 40 -5.51 11.07 0.92
C ASN A 40 -6.12 12.03 1.95
N ARG A 41 -7.36 11.80 2.37
CA ARG A 41 -8.11 12.63 3.34
C ARG A 41 -8.41 14.05 2.83
N GLY A 42 -8.64 14.99 3.75
CA GLY A 42 -8.77 16.39 3.41
C GLY A 42 -7.44 17.02 2.98
N LEU A 43 -7.55 18.14 2.25
CA LEU A 43 -6.38 18.78 1.62
C LEU A 43 -5.24 19.07 2.60
N TYR A 44 -5.56 19.49 3.82
CA TYR A 44 -4.61 19.89 4.85
C TYR A 44 -4.48 18.87 6.00
N ASP A 45 -5.22 17.76 5.93
CA ASP A 45 -5.24 16.77 7.01
C ASP A 45 -3.98 15.91 6.96
N GLY A 46 -3.11 16.09 7.95
CA GLY A 46 -1.88 15.32 8.15
C GLY A 46 -1.92 14.45 9.39
N ILE A 47 -0.76 14.05 9.84
CA ILE A 47 -0.57 13.20 11.04
C ILE A 47 -0.51 13.98 12.35
N ASP A 48 -0.41 15.28 12.26
CA ASP A 48 -0.27 16.23 13.36
C ASP A 48 -1.04 17.53 13.09
N THR A 49 -0.99 18.46 14.02
CA THR A 49 -1.68 19.76 13.92
C THR A 49 -1.08 20.69 12.87
N ASP A 50 0.14 20.46 12.46
CA ASP A 50 0.84 21.26 11.44
C ASP A 50 0.54 20.76 10.02
N GLY A 51 -0.22 19.65 9.90
CA GLY A 51 -0.60 19.07 8.62
C GLY A 51 0.53 18.32 7.91
N SER A 52 1.57 17.91 8.63
CA SER A 52 2.64 17.11 8.09
C SER A 52 2.07 15.87 7.38
N THR A 53 2.62 15.55 6.21
CA THR A 53 2.14 14.44 5.35
C THR A 53 0.77 14.66 4.68
N SER A 54 0.21 15.87 4.74
CA SER A 54 -1.04 16.19 4.03
C SER A 54 -0.86 16.20 2.51
N THR A 55 -1.97 16.18 1.79
CA THR A 55 -1.98 16.34 0.33
C THR A 55 -1.37 17.68 -0.09
N ALA A 56 -1.61 18.75 0.67
CA ALA A 56 -1.01 20.06 0.43
C ALA A 56 0.52 20.02 0.51
N GLU A 57 1.08 19.39 1.55
CA GLU A 57 2.53 19.24 1.69
C GLU A 57 3.14 18.40 0.56
N LEU A 58 2.45 17.34 0.14
CA LEU A 58 2.90 16.53 -1.00
C LEU A 58 2.85 17.35 -2.32
N ALA A 59 1.78 18.11 -2.55
CA ALA A 59 1.66 18.94 -3.72
C ALA A 59 2.76 20.03 -3.78
N LYS A 60 3.09 20.66 -2.66
CA LYS A 60 4.22 21.61 -2.57
C LYS A 60 5.55 20.91 -2.82
N LEU A 61 5.77 19.75 -2.18
CA LEU A 61 6.99 18.96 -2.36
C LEU A 61 7.28 18.62 -3.82
N LEU A 62 6.21 18.27 -4.57
CA LEU A 62 6.30 17.85 -5.98
C LEU A 62 6.05 19.00 -6.95
N ASN A 63 5.75 20.20 -6.47
CA ASN A 63 5.35 21.37 -7.26
C ASN A 63 4.18 21.08 -8.23
N LEU A 64 3.13 20.39 -7.74
CA LEU A 64 1.99 19.98 -8.55
C LEU A 64 0.79 20.89 -8.36
N PRO A 65 0.01 21.19 -9.43
CA PRO A 65 -1.28 21.84 -9.32
C PRO A 65 -2.30 20.89 -8.68
N ILE A 66 -3.26 21.46 -7.95
CA ILE A 66 -4.31 20.73 -7.24
C ILE A 66 -5.63 20.88 -7.96
N LEU A 67 -6.24 19.78 -8.38
CA LEU A 67 -7.64 19.70 -8.77
C LEU A 67 -8.47 19.33 -7.53
N LEU A 68 -9.20 20.28 -6.98
CA LEU A 68 -9.92 20.08 -5.73
C LEU A 68 -11.33 19.50 -5.97
N VAL A 69 -11.65 18.40 -5.31
CA VAL A 69 -12.99 17.77 -5.37
C VAL A 69 -13.79 18.19 -4.13
N LEU A 70 -14.91 18.86 -4.33
CA LEU A 70 -15.76 19.41 -3.26
C LEU A 70 -17.07 18.64 -3.12
N ASP A 71 -17.36 18.11 -1.94
CA ASP A 71 -18.68 17.56 -1.62
C ASP A 71 -19.68 18.71 -1.44
N CYS A 72 -20.60 18.87 -2.40
CA CYS A 72 -21.58 19.94 -2.44
C CYS A 72 -22.92 19.58 -1.77
N THR A 73 -22.97 18.48 -0.98
CA THR A 73 -24.21 18.03 -0.35
C THR A 73 -24.83 19.13 0.52
N LYS A 74 -26.07 19.50 0.18
CA LYS A 74 -26.88 20.54 0.90
C LYS A 74 -26.19 21.91 1.06
N SER A 75 -25.22 22.25 0.20
CA SER A 75 -24.48 23.50 0.26
C SER A 75 -24.45 24.20 -1.09
N THR A 76 -24.37 25.54 -1.08
CA THR A 76 -24.28 26.37 -2.29
C THR A 76 -23.20 27.44 -2.15
N ARG A 77 -23.51 28.67 -1.73
CA ARG A 77 -22.53 29.76 -1.59
C ARG A 77 -21.42 29.45 -0.60
N THR A 78 -21.70 28.63 0.41
CA THR A 78 -20.68 28.16 1.40
C THR A 78 -19.53 27.43 0.74
N MET A 79 -19.74 26.77 -0.41
CA MET A 79 -18.64 26.12 -1.15
C MET A 79 -17.59 27.11 -1.63
N ALA A 80 -18.01 28.30 -2.07
CA ALA A 80 -17.07 29.37 -2.42
C ALA A 80 -16.29 29.88 -1.19
N ALA A 81 -16.92 29.98 -0.04
CA ALA A 81 -16.24 30.37 1.20
C ALA A 81 -15.24 29.32 1.65
N LEU A 82 -15.59 28.03 1.56
CA LEU A 82 -14.70 26.92 1.86
C LEU A 82 -13.48 26.92 0.93
N LEU A 83 -13.70 27.02 -0.40
CA LEU A 83 -12.62 27.08 -1.38
C LEU A 83 -11.70 28.29 -1.15
N LEU A 84 -12.29 29.47 -0.91
CA LEU A 84 -11.54 30.69 -0.61
C LEU A 84 -10.71 30.51 0.68
N GLY A 85 -11.26 29.84 1.68
CA GLY A 85 -10.54 29.45 2.89
C GLY A 85 -9.33 28.57 2.56
N CYS A 86 -9.52 27.51 1.77
CA CYS A 86 -8.41 26.66 1.34
C CYS A 86 -7.32 27.46 0.62
N MET A 87 -7.68 28.32 -0.33
CA MET A 87 -6.72 29.14 -1.09
C MET A 87 -5.94 30.15 -0.24
N LYS A 88 -6.53 30.58 0.89
CA LYS A 88 -5.91 31.58 1.79
C LYS A 88 -5.18 30.96 2.98
N PHE A 89 -5.53 29.74 3.33
CA PHE A 89 -4.93 29.03 4.45
C PHE A 89 -3.46 28.73 4.21
N ASP A 90 -3.13 28.31 2.99
CA ASP A 90 -1.74 28.12 2.54
C ASP A 90 -1.59 28.74 1.14
N PRO A 91 -0.89 29.88 1.02
CA PRO A 91 -0.70 30.56 -0.28
C PRO A 91 0.33 29.87 -1.19
N GLU A 92 1.08 28.89 -0.70
CA GLU A 92 2.08 28.17 -1.49
C GLU A 92 1.45 27.06 -2.36
N ILE A 93 0.21 26.67 -2.07
CA ILE A 93 -0.50 25.70 -2.92
C ILE A 93 -1.14 26.38 -4.12
N ARG A 94 -1.24 25.65 -5.22
CA ARG A 94 -1.87 26.12 -6.45
C ARG A 94 -3.10 25.26 -6.79
N ILE A 95 -4.30 25.79 -6.53
CA ILE A 95 -5.56 25.14 -6.95
C ILE A 95 -5.86 25.58 -8.37
N CYS A 96 -5.78 24.68 -9.35
CA CYS A 96 -5.95 24.95 -10.77
C CYS A 96 -7.40 24.76 -11.25
N GLY A 97 -8.24 24.07 -10.49
CA GLY A 97 -9.63 23.82 -10.85
C GLY A 97 -10.40 23.11 -9.74
N VAL A 98 -11.72 23.03 -9.91
CA VAL A 98 -12.62 22.37 -8.97
C VAL A 98 -13.56 21.41 -9.69
N ILE A 99 -13.79 20.24 -9.08
CA ILE A 99 -14.90 19.35 -9.43
C ILE A 99 -15.93 19.39 -8.31
N LEU A 100 -17.18 19.68 -8.67
CA LEU A 100 -18.30 19.63 -7.76
C LEU A 100 -18.81 18.20 -7.66
N ASN A 101 -18.74 17.59 -6.50
CA ASN A 101 -19.23 16.24 -6.27
C ASN A 101 -20.59 16.26 -5.55
N ARG A 102 -21.44 15.25 -5.83
CA ARG A 102 -22.75 15.07 -5.22
C ARG A 102 -23.72 16.23 -5.44
N VAL A 103 -23.68 16.84 -6.63
CA VAL A 103 -24.64 17.89 -6.97
C VAL A 103 -26.06 17.34 -7.09
N ALA A 104 -27.06 18.11 -6.61
CA ALA A 104 -28.45 17.67 -6.61
C ALA A 104 -29.19 17.89 -7.94
N GLY A 105 -28.54 18.52 -8.93
CA GLY A 105 -29.06 18.79 -10.26
C GLY A 105 -28.61 20.14 -10.81
N LYS A 106 -29.00 20.44 -12.06
CA LYS A 106 -28.54 21.63 -12.83
C LYS A 106 -28.69 22.97 -12.11
N ARG A 107 -29.82 23.18 -11.42
CA ARG A 107 -30.05 24.43 -10.66
C ARG A 107 -29.09 24.56 -9.47
N HIS A 108 -28.79 23.45 -8.81
CA HIS A 108 -27.84 23.41 -7.69
C HIS A 108 -26.42 23.66 -8.20
N GLU A 109 -26.01 22.92 -9.23
CA GLU A 109 -24.74 23.12 -9.92
C GLU A 109 -24.53 24.59 -10.32
N GLY A 110 -25.47 25.18 -11.08
CA GLY A 110 -25.34 26.55 -11.54
C GLY A 110 -25.13 27.56 -10.42
N LYS A 111 -25.81 27.37 -9.27
CA LYS A 111 -25.59 28.23 -8.11
C LYS A 111 -24.22 28.07 -7.50
N VAL A 112 -23.74 26.85 -7.36
CA VAL A 112 -22.39 26.59 -6.78
C VAL A 112 -21.31 27.10 -7.72
N ARG A 113 -21.39 26.76 -9.01
CA ARG A 113 -20.46 27.18 -10.07
C ARG A 113 -20.32 28.69 -10.12
N THR A 114 -21.43 29.41 -10.25
CA THR A 114 -21.41 30.88 -10.32
C THR A 114 -20.78 31.52 -9.09
N ASN A 115 -21.03 30.99 -7.89
CA ASN A 115 -20.40 31.50 -6.67
C ASN A 115 -18.89 31.24 -6.64
N ILE A 116 -18.43 30.04 -7.01
CA ILE A 116 -17.00 29.70 -7.02
C ILE A 116 -16.26 30.56 -8.06
N GLU A 117 -16.74 30.60 -9.28
CA GLU A 117 -16.09 31.38 -10.36
C GLU A 117 -16.05 32.87 -10.04
N LYS A 118 -17.14 33.41 -9.46
CA LYS A 118 -17.23 34.83 -9.10
C LYS A 118 -16.33 35.24 -7.93
N PHE A 119 -16.28 34.44 -6.87
CA PHE A 119 -15.61 34.82 -5.63
C PHE A 119 -14.18 34.28 -5.51
N CYS A 120 -13.89 33.14 -6.14
CA CYS A 120 -12.57 32.50 -6.04
C CYS A 120 -11.74 32.67 -7.31
N ASN A 121 -12.36 33.02 -8.44
CA ASN A 121 -11.71 33.09 -9.77
C ASN A 121 -11.02 31.77 -10.17
N ILE A 122 -11.60 30.63 -9.77
CA ILE A 122 -11.15 29.28 -10.09
C ILE A 122 -12.18 28.63 -11.02
N PRO A 123 -11.76 27.96 -12.10
CA PRO A 123 -12.69 27.30 -13.01
C PRO A 123 -13.31 26.05 -12.35
N VAL A 124 -14.61 25.87 -12.56
CA VAL A 124 -15.31 24.62 -12.24
C VAL A 124 -15.24 23.71 -13.47
N LEU A 125 -14.42 22.67 -13.40
CA LEU A 125 -14.13 21.76 -14.50
C LEU A 125 -15.08 20.58 -14.59
N GLY A 126 -15.94 20.38 -13.59
CA GLY A 126 -16.91 19.30 -13.62
C GLY A 126 -17.94 19.38 -12.50
N ALA A 127 -19.04 18.64 -12.69
CA ALA A 127 -20.10 18.54 -11.70
C ALA A 127 -20.73 17.14 -11.73
N VAL A 128 -20.32 16.30 -10.80
CA VAL A 128 -20.75 14.91 -10.68
C VAL A 128 -21.99 14.81 -9.80
N PRO A 129 -23.08 14.19 -10.26
CA PRO A 129 -24.28 13.99 -9.47
C PRO A 129 -24.05 12.94 -8.36
N LYS A 130 -24.98 12.84 -7.41
CA LYS A 130 -24.95 11.79 -6.40
C LYS A 130 -25.13 10.43 -7.05
N LEU A 131 -24.09 9.60 -7.02
CA LEU A 131 -24.10 8.22 -7.52
C LEU A 131 -24.82 7.29 -6.53
N LYS A 132 -25.28 6.14 -7.02
CA LYS A 132 -25.94 5.12 -6.20
C LYS A 132 -24.87 4.18 -5.59
N ALA A 133 -25.08 3.77 -4.33
CA ALA A 133 -24.15 2.87 -3.62
C ALA A 133 -23.90 1.52 -4.34
N LYS A 134 -24.84 1.04 -5.15
CA LYS A 134 -24.68 -0.18 -5.94
C LYS A 134 -23.59 -0.09 -7.03
N ASP A 135 -23.24 1.14 -7.43
CA ASP A 135 -22.27 1.38 -8.49
C ASP A 135 -20.82 1.25 -7.97
N PHE A 136 -20.66 1.36 -6.64
CA PHE A 136 -19.37 1.26 -5.95
C PHE A 136 -19.53 0.48 -4.65
N PRO A 137 -19.38 -0.86 -4.67
CA PRO A 137 -19.47 -1.66 -3.46
C PRO A 137 -18.30 -1.36 -2.51
N GLU A 138 -18.65 -1.09 -1.26
CA GLU A 138 -17.71 -0.77 -0.17
C GLU A 138 -17.65 -1.93 0.83
N ARG A 139 -16.51 -2.09 1.52
CA ARG A 139 -16.35 -2.95 2.68
C ARG A 139 -15.78 -2.18 3.86
N HIS A 140 -15.62 -2.84 5.01
CA HIS A 140 -15.16 -2.22 6.27
C HIS A 140 -13.81 -1.49 6.16
N MET A 141 -12.97 -1.85 5.20
CA MET A 141 -11.62 -1.31 4.98
C MET A 141 -11.50 -0.56 3.66
N GLY A 142 -12.59 -0.08 3.10
CA GLY A 142 -12.62 0.64 1.83
C GLY A 142 -13.37 -0.09 0.73
N LEU A 143 -13.03 0.20 -0.53
CA LEU A 143 -13.65 -0.44 -1.69
C LEU A 143 -13.23 -1.92 -1.82
N VAL A 144 -14.11 -2.73 -2.38
CA VAL A 144 -13.77 -4.10 -2.80
C VAL A 144 -12.70 -4.02 -3.88
N THR A 145 -11.63 -4.79 -3.73
CA THR A 145 -10.49 -4.74 -4.66
C THR A 145 -10.89 -5.25 -6.05
N SER A 146 -10.12 -4.86 -7.07
CA SER A 146 -10.42 -5.22 -8.47
C SER A 146 -10.36 -6.73 -8.74
N GLU A 147 -9.62 -7.48 -7.94
CA GLU A 147 -9.49 -8.94 -8.07
C GLU A 147 -10.66 -9.70 -7.44
N GLU A 148 -11.32 -9.10 -6.44
CA GLU A 148 -12.50 -9.67 -5.79
C GLU A 148 -13.82 -9.22 -6.42
N HIS A 149 -13.79 -8.12 -7.19
CA HIS A 149 -15.00 -7.56 -7.78
C HIS A 149 -15.31 -8.25 -9.10
N THR A 150 -16.33 -9.13 -9.13
CA THR A 150 -16.78 -9.85 -10.32
C THR A 150 -17.16 -8.93 -11.49
N PHE A 151 -17.50 -7.68 -11.21
CA PHE A 151 -17.89 -6.66 -12.20
C PHE A 151 -16.89 -5.51 -12.29
N SER A 152 -15.61 -5.74 -11.97
CA SER A 152 -14.60 -4.68 -11.95
C SER A 152 -14.51 -3.91 -13.28
N ASP A 153 -14.60 -4.58 -14.42
CA ASP A 153 -14.55 -3.95 -15.74
C ASP A 153 -15.81 -3.12 -16.03
N GLN A 154 -16.97 -3.55 -15.54
CA GLN A 154 -18.21 -2.78 -15.64
C GLN A 154 -18.16 -1.54 -14.73
N ALA A 155 -17.62 -1.66 -13.52
CA ALA A 155 -17.44 -0.54 -12.61
C ALA A 155 -16.45 0.49 -13.19
N ILE A 156 -15.34 0.04 -13.80
CA ILE A 156 -14.39 0.92 -14.49
C ILE A 156 -15.06 1.64 -15.65
N LYS A 157 -15.82 0.94 -16.50
CA LYS A 157 -16.57 1.54 -17.61
C LYS A 157 -17.62 2.54 -17.12
N ALA A 158 -18.35 2.21 -16.06
CA ALA A 158 -19.34 3.11 -15.47
C ALA A 158 -18.68 4.38 -14.91
N THR A 159 -17.52 4.25 -14.23
CA THR A 159 -16.74 5.38 -13.72
C THR A 159 -16.20 6.24 -14.85
N PHE A 160 -15.66 5.62 -15.89
CA PHE A 160 -15.20 6.32 -17.09
C PHE A 160 -16.31 7.17 -17.69
N LYS A 161 -17.50 6.56 -17.87
CA LYS A 161 -18.65 7.28 -18.40
C LYS A 161 -19.10 8.45 -17.49
N VAL A 162 -19.05 8.27 -16.17
CA VAL A 162 -19.35 9.37 -15.23
C VAL A 162 -18.35 10.52 -15.42
N ALA A 163 -17.06 10.21 -15.58
CA ALA A 163 -16.05 11.25 -15.82
C ALA A 163 -16.26 11.93 -17.17
N GLU A 164 -16.47 11.17 -18.24
CA GLU A 164 -16.70 11.69 -19.61
C GLU A 164 -17.94 12.58 -19.69
N ASP A 165 -19.04 12.16 -19.05
CA ASP A 165 -20.31 12.87 -19.10
C ASP A 165 -20.34 14.13 -18.20
N ASN A 166 -19.46 14.26 -17.19
CA ASN A 166 -19.58 15.28 -16.14
C ASN A 166 -18.31 16.12 -15.90
N ILE A 167 -17.19 15.81 -16.55
CA ILE A 167 -15.94 16.54 -16.38
C ILE A 167 -15.46 17.03 -17.74
N ASP A 168 -15.07 18.30 -17.83
CA ASP A 168 -14.43 18.90 -19.00
C ASP A 168 -12.95 18.46 -19.04
N LEU A 169 -12.76 17.24 -19.58
CA LEU A 169 -11.45 16.60 -19.63
C LEU A 169 -10.48 17.34 -20.56
N ASP A 170 -10.96 17.92 -21.67
CA ASP A 170 -10.15 18.68 -22.59
C ASP A 170 -9.60 19.94 -21.94
N ARG A 171 -10.47 20.69 -21.24
CA ARG A 171 -10.04 21.87 -20.50
C ARG A 171 -9.10 21.52 -19.35
N LEU A 172 -9.35 20.43 -18.64
CA LEU A 172 -8.44 19.94 -17.61
C LEU A 172 -7.08 19.61 -18.20
N TYR A 173 -7.05 18.88 -19.32
CA TYR A 173 -5.82 18.55 -20.04
C TYR A 173 -5.02 19.82 -20.40
N HIS A 174 -5.68 20.81 -20.99
CA HIS A 174 -5.02 22.09 -21.34
C HIS A 174 -4.46 22.81 -20.13
N ILE A 175 -5.22 22.88 -19.03
CA ILE A 175 -4.75 23.54 -17.80
C ILE A 175 -3.47 22.89 -17.28
N VAL A 176 -3.43 21.56 -17.20
CA VAL A 176 -2.27 20.87 -16.62
C VAL A 176 -1.07 20.82 -17.57
N THR A 177 -1.27 20.88 -18.88
CA THR A 177 -0.18 20.89 -19.88
C THR A 177 0.35 22.30 -20.18
N ASP A 178 -0.49 23.35 -20.11
CA ASP A 178 -0.03 24.74 -20.31
C ASP A 178 0.74 25.28 -19.11
N GLU A 179 0.49 24.74 -17.90
CA GLU A 179 1.25 25.10 -16.71
C GLU A 179 2.68 24.55 -16.69
N ASP A 180 2.97 23.51 -17.50
CA ASP A 180 4.32 22.98 -17.69
C ASP A 180 5.31 23.97 -18.31
N LYS A 181 4.85 25.07 -18.90
CA LYS A 181 5.73 26.15 -19.39
C LYS A 181 6.37 26.97 -18.25
N GLY A 182 5.96 26.78 -17.01
CA GLY A 182 6.49 27.42 -15.81
C GLY A 182 7.18 26.47 -14.82
N THR A 183 7.09 25.17 -15.04
CA THR A 183 7.90 24.21 -14.32
C THR A 183 9.26 24.13 -15.00
N ASP A 184 10.17 25.02 -14.61
CA ASP A 184 11.57 24.63 -14.63
C ASP A 184 11.61 23.26 -13.94
N LEU A 185 11.82 22.21 -14.73
CA LEU A 185 12.25 20.92 -14.22
C LEU A 185 13.36 21.27 -13.25
N ILE A 186 13.10 21.16 -11.96
CA ILE A 186 14.12 21.42 -10.95
C ILE A 186 15.28 20.58 -11.44
N GLU A 187 16.30 21.24 -12.03
CA GLU A 187 17.57 20.61 -12.28
C GLU A 187 17.99 20.05 -10.93
N ILE A 188 17.74 18.77 -10.72
CA ILE A 188 18.34 18.03 -9.64
C ILE A 188 19.80 17.87 -10.05
N SER A 189 20.50 19.01 -10.04
CA SER A 189 21.93 19.04 -10.06
C SER A 189 22.37 18.38 -8.76
N LYS A 190 22.80 17.11 -8.90
CA LYS A 190 23.52 16.37 -7.87
C LYS A 190 22.71 16.07 -6.59
N ILE A 191 21.66 15.26 -6.71
CA ILE A 191 21.43 14.32 -5.63
C ILE A 191 22.68 13.44 -5.65
N GLU A 192 23.47 13.53 -4.57
CA GLU A 192 24.50 12.53 -4.31
C GLU A 192 23.85 11.18 -4.58
N LYS A 193 24.47 10.41 -5.45
CA LYS A 193 24.05 9.02 -5.74
C LYS A 193 23.96 8.33 -4.40
N THR A 194 22.77 8.38 -3.81
CA THR A 194 22.49 7.59 -2.63
C THR A 194 22.65 6.15 -3.08
N GLU A 195 23.13 5.30 -2.21
CA GLU A 195 23.50 3.87 -2.39
C GLU A 195 22.45 2.99 -3.09
N TYR A 196 21.44 3.58 -3.72
CA TYR A 196 20.39 2.94 -4.52
C TYR A 196 20.76 2.68 -5.98
N GLU A 197 21.83 3.29 -6.50
CA GLU A 197 22.51 2.77 -7.70
C GLU A 197 23.39 1.57 -7.32
N GLY A 198 22.81 0.59 -6.66
CA GLY A 198 23.32 -0.77 -6.70
C GLY A 198 23.24 -1.21 -8.15
N ALA A 199 24.34 -1.03 -8.90
CA ALA A 199 24.50 -1.59 -10.23
C ALA A 199 23.89 -2.99 -10.22
N ARG A 200 23.05 -3.31 -11.22
CA ARG A 200 22.69 -4.69 -11.53
C ARG A 200 23.98 -5.50 -11.70
N VAL A 201 24.52 -5.97 -10.61
CA VAL A 201 25.46 -7.11 -10.65
C VAL A 201 24.56 -8.32 -10.81
N ILE A 202 24.06 -8.49 -12.03
CA ILE A 202 23.42 -9.74 -12.44
C ILE A 202 24.57 -10.74 -12.58
N ASP A 203 24.88 -11.41 -11.50
CA ASP A 203 25.52 -12.70 -11.57
C ASP A 203 24.41 -13.72 -11.83
N PRO A 204 24.27 -14.26 -13.06
CA PRO A 204 23.20 -15.21 -13.39
C PRO A 204 23.23 -16.46 -12.51
N GLU A 205 24.39 -16.86 -11.99
CA GLU A 205 24.53 -18.01 -11.08
C GLU A 205 24.05 -17.67 -9.65
N ALA A 206 24.00 -16.39 -9.30
CA ALA A 206 23.52 -15.91 -8.00
C ALA A 206 22.03 -15.54 -7.99
N SER A 207 21.30 -15.68 -9.12
CA SER A 207 19.85 -15.44 -9.17
C SER A 207 19.11 -16.33 -8.18
N VAL A 208 18.13 -15.77 -7.51
CA VAL A 208 17.23 -16.46 -6.57
C VAL A 208 15.79 -16.25 -6.97
N THR A 209 14.99 -17.29 -6.80
CA THR A 209 13.53 -17.17 -7.04
C THR A 209 12.84 -16.86 -5.73
N ILE A 210 12.04 -15.81 -5.71
CA ILE A 210 11.21 -15.43 -4.56
C ILE A 210 9.75 -15.61 -4.93
N GLY A 211 9.06 -16.45 -4.13
CA GLY A 211 7.62 -16.63 -4.24
C GLY A 211 6.87 -15.46 -3.57
N ILE A 212 5.98 -14.81 -4.29
CA ILE A 212 5.07 -13.81 -3.74
C ILE A 212 3.67 -14.42 -3.68
N ILE A 213 3.12 -14.53 -2.48
CA ILE A 213 1.76 -15.05 -2.29
C ILE A 213 0.77 -13.97 -2.73
N ARG A 214 0.09 -14.19 -3.85
CA ARG A 214 -0.80 -13.18 -4.44
C ARG A 214 -2.04 -13.79 -5.07
N ASP A 215 -3.21 -13.45 -4.50
CA ASP A 215 -4.54 -13.77 -5.01
C ASP A 215 -5.58 -12.84 -4.36
N SER A 216 -6.87 -13.17 -4.45
CA SER A 216 -7.93 -12.37 -3.83
C SER A 216 -7.86 -12.30 -2.29
N ALA A 217 -7.14 -13.21 -1.62
CA ALA A 217 -6.91 -13.15 -0.18
C ALA A 217 -5.69 -12.30 0.22
N PHE A 218 -4.72 -12.13 -0.70
CA PHE A 218 -3.43 -11.45 -0.45
C PHE A 218 -3.10 -10.47 -1.56
N GLN A 219 -3.48 -9.19 -1.41
CA GLN A 219 -3.42 -8.20 -2.48
C GLN A 219 -2.64 -6.94 -2.14
N PHE A 220 -2.27 -6.75 -0.87
CA PHE A 220 -1.65 -5.50 -0.43
C PHE A 220 -0.13 -5.58 -0.56
N TYR A 221 0.35 -5.10 -1.69
CA TYR A 221 1.76 -4.98 -2.03
C TYR A 221 2.05 -3.59 -2.56
N TYR A 222 3.11 -2.98 -2.08
CA TYR A 222 3.70 -1.84 -2.77
C TYR A 222 4.44 -2.34 -4.02
N PRO A 223 4.18 -1.79 -5.22
CA PRO A 223 4.99 -2.12 -6.39
C PRO A 223 6.49 -1.93 -6.12
N ASP A 224 6.86 -0.87 -5.42
CA ASP A 224 8.25 -0.59 -5.02
C ASP A 224 8.91 -1.73 -4.24
N ASN A 225 8.14 -2.52 -3.48
CA ASN A 225 8.68 -3.68 -2.76
C ASN A 225 9.05 -4.81 -3.73
N ILE A 226 8.24 -5.02 -4.77
CA ILE A 226 8.50 -6.02 -5.81
C ILE A 226 9.67 -5.56 -6.67
N ASP A 227 9.63 -4.32 -7.12
CA ASP A 227 10.71 -3.70 -7.92
C ASP A 227 12.06 -3.76 -7.19
N ALA A 228 12.07 -3.55 -5.86
CA ALA A 228 13.28 -3.63 -5.05
C ALA A 228 13.89 -5.04 -5.02
N LEU A 229 13.06 -6.10 -5.01
CA LEU A 229 13.54 -7.48 -5.08
C LEU A 229 14.07 -7.81 -6.47
N GLU A 230 13.35 -7.41 -7.54
CA GLU A 230 13.78 -7.62 -8.94
C GLU A 230 15.07 -6.86 -9.26
N ASN A 231 15.22 -5.63 -8.77
CA ASN A 231 16.43 -4.83 -8.95
C ASN A 231 17.67 -5.45 -8.24
N LEU A 232 17.47 -6.29 -7.24
CA LEU A 232 18.53 -7.07 -6.58
C LEU A 232 18.81 -8.43 -7.27
N GLY A 233 18.18 -8.66 -8.43
CA GLY A 233 18.39 -9.89 -9.22
C GLY A 233 17.54 -11.08 -8.76
N ALA A 234 16.42 -10.86 -8.08
CA ALA A 234 15.48 -11.91 -7.78
C ALA A 234 14.51 -12.14 -8.94
N ASP A 235 14.27 -13.41 -9.28
CA ASP A 235 13.17 -13.82 -10.15
C ASP A 235 11.90 -13.95 -9.32
N ILE A 236 10.82 -13.29 -9.73
CA ILE A 236 9.56 -13.29 -8.99
C ILE A 236 8.60 -14.32 -9.57
N VAL A 237 8.00 -15.13 -8.68
CA VAL A 237 6.94 -16.09 -9.01
C VAL A 237 5.75 -15.80 -8.12
N PHE A 238 4.58 -15.50 -8.73
CA PHE A 238 3.33 -15.33 -7.98
C PHE A 238 2.71 -16.71 -7.70
N ILE A 239 2.23 -16.89 -6.48
CA ILE A 239 1.72 -18.16 -5.96
C ILE A 239 0.38 -17.90 -5.28
N SER A 240 -0.65 -18.71 -5.58
CA SER A 240 -1.98 -18.59 -5.00
C SER A 240 -2.32 -19.77 -4.09
N PRO A 241 -2.43 -19.56 -2.77
CA PRO A 241 -2.92 -20.59 -1.86
C PRO A 241 -4.41 -20.94 -2.05
N LEU A 242 -5.15 -20.15 -2.85
CA LEU A 242 -6.55 -20.46 -3.18
C LEU A 242 -6.70 -21.46 -4.33
N SER A 243 -5.69 -21.59 -5.21
CA SER A 243 -5.76 -22.42 -6.42
C SER A 243 -4.66 -23.47 -6.54
N GLU A 244 -3.51 -23.26 -5.90
CA GLU A 244 -2.35 -24.16 -6.00
C GLU A 244 -2.27 -25.10 -4.79
N GLU A 245 -1.91 -26.37 -5.02
CA GLU A 245 -1.78 -27.37 -3.95
C GLU A 245 -0.38 -27.43 -3.32
N SER A 246 0.61 -26.85 -3.99
CA SER A 246 2.01 -26.85 -3.52
C SER A 246 2.74 -25.59 -3.98
N ILE A 247 3.80 -25.27 -3.25
CA ILE A 247 4.69 -24.15 -3.55
C ILE A 247 5.75 -24.63 -4.54
N PRO A 248 5.98 -23.91 -5.65
CA PRO A 248 7.03 -24.26 -6.61
C PRO A 248 8.43 -24.11 -5.97
N ASN A 249 9.48 -24.47 -6.72
CA ASN A 249 10.84 -24.33 -6.23
C ASN A 249 11.23 -22.86 -6.08
N VAL A 250 11.19 -22.35 -4.86
CA VAL A 250 11.54 -20.97 -4.49
C VAL A 250 12.57 -20.95 -3.36
N HIS A 251 13.30 -19.85 -3.25
CA HIS A 251 14.38 -19.68 -2.27
C HIS A 251 14.01 -18.77 -1.10
N ALA A 252 12.90 -18.04 -1.21
CA ALA A 252 12.22 -17.30 -0.14
C ALA A 252 10.75 -17.07 -0.48
N ILE A 253 9.95 -16.68 0.50
CA ILE A 253 8.55 -16.28 0.32
C ILE A 253 8.34 -14.89 0.92
N TYR A 254 7.66 -14.03 0.16
CA TYR A 254 7.08 -12.79 0.63
C TYR A 254 5.55 -12.88 0.61
N MET A 255 4.91 -12.61 1.75
CA MET A 255 3.47 -12.63 1.93
C MET A 255 3.01 -11.24 2.38
N GLY A 256 2.33 -10.53 1.52
CA GLY A 256 1.76 -9.22 1.85
C GLY A 256 0.48 -9.32 2.68
N GLY A 257 -0.14 -8.17 2.86
CA GLY A 257 -1.45 -8.07 3.49
C GLY A 257 -2.59 -8.45 2.58
N GLY A 258 -3.78 -8.45 3.14
CA GLY A 258 -5.02 -8.79 2.44
C GLY A 258 -6.13 -9.12 3.41
N PHE A 259 -7.10 -9.89 2.93
CA PHE A 259 -8.30 -10.30 3.67
C PHE A 259 -8.43 -11.83 3.76
N PRO A 260 -7.49 -12.53 4.42
CA PRO A 260 -7.57 -13.99 4.54
C PRO A 260 -8.85 -14.44 5.27
N GLU A 261 -9.44 -13.59 6.11
CA GLU A 261 -10.71 -13.86 6.78
C GLU A 261 -11.88 -14.03 5.81
N THR A 262 -11.88 -13.33 4.68
CA THR A 262 -12.95 -13.47 3.67
C THR A 262 -12.85 -14.76 2.86
N HIS A 263 -11.67 -15.38 2.86
CA HIS A 263 -11.35 -16.62 2.17
C HIS A 263 -10.99 -17.76 3.13
N ALA A 264 -11.30 -17.59 4.43
CA ALA A 264 -10.89 -18.54 5.47
C ALA A 264 -11.34 -19.98 5.20
N PRO A 265 -12.56 -20.26 4.69
CA PRO A 265 -12.97 -21.62 4.33
C PRO A 265 -12.08 -22.25 3.25
N GLN A 266 -11.76 -21.48 2.17
CA GLN A 266 -10.94 -21.97 1.06
C GLN A 266 -9.49 -22.20 1.50
N LEU A 267 -8.90 -21.24 2.23
CA LEU A 267 -7.54 -21.36 2.79
C LEU A 267 -7.44 -22.54 3.77
N ALA A 268 -8.46 -22.72 4.63
CA ALA A 268 -8.53 -23.85 5.53
C ALA A 268 -8.70 -25.20 4.79
N GLY A 269 -9.48 -25.21 3.71
CA GLY A 269 -9.69 -26.39 2.87
C GLY A 269 -8.44 -26.85 2.12
N ASN A 270 -7.55 -25.93 1.75
CA ASN A 270 -6.32 -26.28 1.04
C ASN A 270 -5.22 -26.79 2.00
N LYS A 271 -5.44 -28.00 2.52
CA LYS A 271 -4.52 -28.64 3.46
C LYS A 271 -3.17 -28.93 2.83
N SER A 272 -3.14 -29.34 1.56
CA SER A 272 -1.90 -29.67 0.84
C SER A 272 -0.96 -28.47 0.83
N PHE A 273 -1.44 -27.31 0.44
CA PHE A 273 -0.64 -26.06 0.40
C PHE A 273 -0.13 -25.69 1.80
N ARG A 274 -1.01 -25.71 2.82
CA ARG A 274 -0.63 -25.35 4.19
C ARG A 274 0.44 -26.29 4.76
N ASP A 275 0.29 -27.58 4.56
CA ASP A 275 1.26 -28.60 5.02
C ASP A 275 2.60 -28.44 4.27
N ASN A 276 2.55 -28.17 2.95
CA ASN A 276 3.74 -27.93 2.15
C ASN A 276 4.48 -26.66 2.62
N LEU A 277 3.78 -25.55 2.83
CA LEU A 277 4.35 -24.29 3.34
C LEU A 277 5.01 -24.53 4.73
N LYS A 278 4.31 -25.24 5.61
CA LYS A 278 4.84 -25.58 6.95
C LYS A 278 6.10 -26.41 6.88
N LYS A 279 6.13 -27.43 6.03
CA LYS A 279 7.31 -28.29 5.80
C LYS A 279 8.48 -27.47 5.25
N LEU A 280 8.24 -26.58 4.30
CA LEU A 280 9.30 -25.70 3.74
C LEU A 280 9.86 -24.76 4.79
N SER A 281 9.02 -24.14 5.62
CA SER A 281 9.44 -23.32 6.76
C SER A 281 10.31 -24.10 7.75
N GLN A 282 9.91 -25.34 8.11
CA GLN A 282 10.69 -26.23 8.98
C GLN A 282 12.04 -26.61 8.38
N ASN A 283 12.13 -26.70 7.06
CA ASN A 283 13.38 -26.95 6.31
C ASN A 283 14.26 -25.70 6.17
N GLY A 284 13.84 -24.56 6.72
CA GLY A 284 14.62 -23.34 6.78
C GLY A 284 14.34 -22.33 5.67
N LEU A 285 13.32 -22.54 4.83
CA LEU A 285 12.90 -21.55 3.82
C LEU A 285 12.62 -20.20 4.49
N PRO A 286 13.27 -19.11 4.06
CA PRO A 286 12.95 -17.76 4.57
C PRO A 286 11.56 -17.34 4.17
N ILE A 287 10.77 -16.88 5.15
CA ILE A 287 9.40 -16.37 4.94
C ILE A 287 9.26 -15.03 5.65
N TYR A 288 8.91 -13.99 4.90
CA TYR A 288 8.55 -12.69 5.43
C TYR A 288 7.08 -12.41 5.16
N ALA A 289 6.31 -12.08 6.21
CA ALA A 289 4.87 -11.93 6.12
C ALA A 289 4.35 -10.67 6.82
N GLU A 290 3.40 -9.98 6.19
CA GLU A 290 2.76 -8.79 6.72
C GLU A 290 1.25 -9.00 6.88
N CYS A 291 0.67 -8.59 8.01
CA CYS A 291 -0.75 -8.48 8.30
C CYS A 291 -1.57 -9.74 7.90
N GLY A 292 -2.20 -9.77 6.73
CA GLY A 292 -2.90 -10.95 6.22
C GLY A 292 -1.99 -12.17 6.11
N GLY A 293 -0.75 -11.99 5.67
CA GLY A 293 0.28 -13.04 5.64
C GLY A 293 0.63 -13.55 7.03
N LEU A 294 0.75 -12.66 8.04
CA LEU A 294 0.96 -13.06 9.44
C LEU A 294 -0.21 -13.93 9.94
N ILE A 295 -1.45 -13.57 9.62
CA ILE A 295 -2.64 -14.37 9.99
C ILE A 295 -2.56 -15.77 9.38
N PHE A 296 -2.19 -15.87 8.11
CA PHE A 296 -2.08 -17.16 7.42
C PHE A 296 -0.92 -18.03 7.97
N LEU A 297 0.14 -17.40 8.48
CA LEU A 297 1.22 -18.13 9.18
C LEU A 297 0.79 -18.66 10.56
N GLY A 298 -0.29 -18.15 11.14
CA GLY A 298 -0.81 -18.59 12.44
C GLY A 298 -1.38 -20.00 12.46
N GLN A 299 -1.81 -20.45 13.63
CA GLN A 299 -2.46 -21.74 13.81
C GLN A 299 -3.88 -21.73 13.22
N SER A 300 -4.64 -20.66 13.51
CA SER A 300 -6.03 -20.55 13.09
C SER A 300 -6.53 -19.12 13.14
N ILE A 301 -7.64 -18.88 12.46
CA ILE A 301 -8.47 -17.70 12.63
C ILE A 301 -9.88 -18.09 13.05
N ARG A 302 -10.40 -17.45 14.11
CA ARG A 302 -11.78 -17.60 14.56
C ARG A 302 -12.65 -16.49 14.01
N LEU A 303 -13.68 -16.89 13.27
CA LEU A 303 -14.70 -16.01 12.70
C LEU A 303 -16.05 -16.40 13.32
N LYS A 304 -16.61 -15.53 14.14
CA LYS A 304 -17.79 -15.85 14.98
C LYS A 304 -17.52 -17.11 15.81
N ASP A 305 -18.30 -18.16 15.61
CA ASP A 305 -18.23 -19.42 16.36
C ASP A 305 -17.41 -20.50 15.65
N GLN A 306 -16.86 -20.20 14.46
CA GLN A 306 -16.11 -21.17 13.67
C GLN A 306 -14.62 -20.83 13.66
N GLU A 307 -13.79 -21.84 13.89
CA GLU A 307 -12.33 -21.76 13.81
C GLU A 307 -11.83 -22.40 12.51
N TYR A 308 -11.03 -21.67 11.75
CA TYR A 308 -10.46 -22.09 10.48
C TYR A 308 -8.96 -22.29 10.65
N PRO A 309 -8.43 -23.50 10.44
CA PRO A 309 -7.00 -23.75 10.50
C PRO A 309 -6.26 -22.99 9.41
N MET A 310 -5.13 -22.39 9.79
CA MET A 310 -4.16 -21.74 8.91
C MET A 310 -2.91 -22.61 8.78
N SER A 311 -1.76 -22.08 8.37
CA SER A 311 -0.57 -22.92 8.12
C SER A 311 0.05 -23.52 9.39
N GLY A 312 -0.20 -22.93 10.56
CA GLY A 312 0.30 -23.42 11.85
C GLY A 312 1.82 -23.37 11.99
N ILE A 313 2.47 -22.45 11.28
CA ILE A 313 3.92 -22.22 11.40
C ILE A 313 4.22 -21.42 12.67
N LEU A 314 3.49 -20.32 12.86
CA LEU A 314 3.56 -19.50 14.06
C LEU A 314 2.46 -19.95 15.05
N PRO A 315 2.80 -20.05 16.35
CA PRO A 315 1.87 -20.57 17.36
C PRO A 315 0.89 -19.49 17.85
N ILE A 316 0.22 -18.83 16.92
CA ILE A 316 -0.68 -17.70 17.18
C ILE A 316 -2.08 -18.04 16.69
N LYS A 317 -3.09 -17.83 17.52
CA LYS A 317 -4.50 -17.88 17.14
C LYS A 317 -5.07 -16.49 17.02
N PHE A 318 -5.75 -16.24 15.91
CA PHE A 318 -6.32 -14.96 15.57
C PHE A 318 -7.85 -14.96 15.71
N GLY A 319 -8.39 -13.78 16.00
CA GLY A 319 -9.83 -13.50 15.94
C GLY A 319 -10.08 -12.23 15.16
N LEU A 320 -11.36 -11.95 14.85
CA LEU A 320 -11.77 -10.74 14.14
C LEU A 320 -12.63 -9.87 15.05
N SER A 321 -12.29 -8.60 15.16
CA SER A 321 -13.05 -7.59 15.89
C SER A 321 -13.97 -6.81 14.95
N ARG A 322 -15.05 -6.24 15.50
CA ARG A 322 -15.90 -5.29 14.76
C ARG A 322 -15.31 -3.88 14.68
N ARG A 323 -14.29 -3.58 15.48
CA ARG A 323 -13.59 -2.29 15.50
C ARG A 323 -12.14 -2.47 15.07
N PRO A 324 -11.54 -1.49 14.40
CA PRO A 324 -10.11 -1.52 14.10
C PRO A 324 -9.28 -1.77 15.36
N GLN A 325 -8.37 -2.73 15.31
CA GLN A 325 -7.45 -3.06 16.40
C GLN A 325 -6.10 -2.35 16.26
N GLY A 326 -5.70 -2.04 15.04
CA GLY A 326 -4.59 -1.16 14.71
C GLY A 326 -4.98 -0.33 13.49
N HIS A 327 -4.65 0.98 13.51
CA HIS A 327 -4.94 1.88 12.40
C HIS A 327 -4.00 3.08 12.43
N GLY A 328 -3.25 3.27 11.37
CA GLY A 328 -2.39 4.42 11.13
C GLY A 328 -0.91 4.05 11.01
N TYR A 329 -0.07 5.09 11.03
CA TYR A 329 1.37 4.93 10.90
C TYR A 329 2.00 4.25 12.11
N THR A 330 3.02 3.44 11.83
CA THR A 330 3.85 2.77 12.83
C THR A 330 5.28 3.27 12.79
N ARG A 331 5.92 3.28 13.95
CA ARG A 331 7.37 3.44 14.09
C ARG A 331 7.85 2.40 15.08
N VAL A 332 8.82 1.61 14.66
CA VAL A 332 9.31 0.47 15.42
C VAL A 332 10.82 0.51 15.56
N GLU A 333 11.32 0.14 16.73
CA GLU A 333 12.73 -0.13 17.00
C GLU A 333 12.96 -1.65 16.96
N VAL A 334 13.98 -2.09 16.24
CA VAL A 334 14.41 -3.48 16.23
C VAL A 334 15.20 -3.76 17.51
N VAL A 335 14.61 -4.45 18.46
CA VAL A 335 15.21 -4.68 19.79
C VAL A 335 15.84 -6.06 19.95
N ASN A 336 15.40 -7.06 19.19
CA ASN A 336 15.91 -8.43 19.27
C ASN A 336 16.51 -8.91 17.94
N LYS A 337 17.50 -9.82 18.03
CA LYS A 337 18.07 -10.51 16.86
C LYS A 337 16.96 -11.28 16.14
N ASN A 338 16.82 -11.07 14.85
CA ASN A 338 15.80 -11.66 14.01
C ASN A 338 16.35 -11.98 12.61
N PRO A 339 15.58 -12.64 11.71
CA PRO A 339 16.09 -13.04 10.41
C PRO A 339 16.43 -11.91 9.45
N PHE A 340 15.74 -10.75 9.52
CA PHE A 340 15.71 -9.78 8.42
C PHE A 340 16.27 -8.40 8.77
N PHE A 341 16.22 -7.97 10.02
CA PHE A 341 16.56 -6.60 10.40
C PHE A 341 17.70 -6.56 11.43
N LYS A 342 18.48 -5.50 11.40
CA LYS A 342 19.57 -5.29 12.36
C LYS A 342 19.02 -4.70 13.66
N LYS A 343 19.53 -5.18 14.80
CA LYS A 343 19.19 -4.60 16.11
C LYS A 343 19.60 -3.12 16.16
N GLY A 344 18.71 -2.27 16.69
CA GLY A 344 18.85 -0.82 16.76
C GLY A 344 18.32 -0.07 15.52
N GLU A 345 17.90 -0.80 14.47
CA GLU A 345 17.30 -0.18 13.31
C GLU A 345 15.90 0.38 13.63
N ILE A 346 15.60 1.57 13.12
CA ILE A 346 14.27 2.19 13.23
C ILE A 346 13.56 2.05 11.88
N LEU A 347 12.41 1.43 11.90
CA LEU A 347 11.58 1.24 10.70
C LEU A 347 10.29 2.05 10.84
N LYS A 348 9.85 2.61 9.72
CA LYS A 348 8.54 3.25 9.58
C LYS A 348 7.65 2.40 8.71
N GLY A 349 6.38 2.32 9.07
CA GLY A 349 5.38 1.56 8.35
C GLY A 349 3.98 2.05 8.67
N HIS A 350 3.01 1.22 8.37
CA HIS A 350 1.64 1.44 8.80
C HIS A 350 1.01 0.11 9.23
N GLU A 351 -0.04 0.18 10.02
CA GLU A 351 -0.89 -0.96 10.35
C GLU A 351 -2.35 -0.59 10.11
N PHE A 352 -3.11 -1.51 9.53
CA PHE A 352 -4.55 -1.37 9.43
C PHE A 352 -5.20 -2.76 9.50
N ARG A 353 -5.79 -3.08 10.65
CA ARG A 353 -6.33 -4.41 10.91
C ARG A 353 -7.54 -4.41 11.82
N TYR A 354 -8.40 -5.37 11.60
CA TYR A 354 -9.51 -5.75 12.49
C TYR A 354 -9.20 -7.02 13.28
N SER A 355 -8.17 -7.77 12.87
CA SER A 355 -7.74 -8.97 13.58
C SER A 355 -7.11 -8.64 14.92
N SER A 356 -7.31 -9.56 15.87
CA SER A 356 -6.73 -9.54 17.21
C SER A 356 -6.10 -10.89 17.53
N ILE A 357 -5.16 -10.88 18.46
CA ILE A 357 -4.61 -12.12 19.01
C ILE A 357 -5.60 -12.66 20.03
N LEU A 358 -5.95 -13.93 19.90
CA LEU A 358 -6.75 -14.67 20.89
C LEU A 358 -5.86 -15.44 21.85
N ASP A 359 -4.79 -16.04 21.31
CA ASP A 359 -3.88 -16.89 22.08
C ASP A 359 -2.52 -16.98 21.40
N ILE A 360 -1.44 -17.18 22.18
CA ILE A 360 -0.09 -17.50 21.72
C ILE A 360 0.38 -18.71 22.51
N ASP A 361 0.34 -19.87 21.86
CA ASP A 361 0.72 -21.16 22.44
C ASP A 361 2.25 -21.39 22.35
N TYR A 362 3.04 -20.47 22.93
CA TYR A 362 4.50 -20.57 22.98
C TYR A 362 5.08 -19.60 24.02
N GLN A 363 5.81 -20.13 24.99
CA GLN A 363 6.50 -19.34 26.02
C GLN A 363 7.92 -19.93 26.28
N PRO A 364 8.96 -19.12 26.46
CA PRO A 364 8.98 -17.68 26.19
C PRO A 364 9.03 -17.39 24.68
N PHE A 365 8.40 -16.30 24.24
CA PHE A 365 8.52 -15.83 22.86
C PHE A 365 9.20 -14.46 22.82
N GLU A 366 9.96 -14.23 21.77
CA GLU A 366 10.59 -12.96 21.47
C GLU A 366 9.94 -12.33 20.25
N MET A 367 9.73 -11.02 20.30
CA MET A 367 9.32 -10.21 19.15
C MET A 367 10.45 -9.28 18.78
N ALA A 368 10.68 -9.11 17.48
CA ALA A 368 11.77 -8.33 16.96
C ALA A 368 11.63 -6.83 17.24
N PHE A 369 10.39 -6.34 17.27
CA PHE A 369 10.07 -4.93 17.28
C PHE A 369 9.46 -4.46 18.59
N LYS A 370 9.92 -3.31 19.07
CA LYS A 370 9.26 -2.46 20.06
C LYS A 370 8.56 -1.31 19.34
N MET A 371 7.27 -1.15 19.59
CA MET A 371 6.47 -0.09 18.98
C MET A 371 6.69 1.24 19.69
N GLU A 372 7.29 2.21 19.04
CA GLU A 372 7.28 3.60 19.47
C GLU A 372 5.95 4.26 19.12
N ARG A 373 5.42 3.95 17.92
CA ARG A 373 4.10 4.35 17.44
C ARG A 373 3.40 3.15 16.85
N GLY A 374 2.09 3.03 17.08
CA GLY A 374 1.27 1.91 16.62
C GLY A 374 0.88 0.95 17.75
N LYS A 375 0.24 -0.16 17.42
CA LYS A 375 -0.25 -1.19 18.36
C LYS A 375 0.63 -2.43 18.37
N GLY A 376 0.96 -2.95 17.17
CA GLY A 376 1.67 -4.21 17.00
C GLY A 376 0.85 -5.45 17.36
N ILE A 377 1.53 -6.58 17.54
CA ILE A 377 0.91 -7.88 17.84
C ILE A 377 0.38 -7.88 19.28
N LEU A 378 1.22 -7.60 20.26
CA LEU A 378 0.89 -7.65 21.70
C LEU A 378 1.80 -6.71 22.49
N ASP A 379 1.25 -6.01 23.51
CA ASP A 379 2.00 -5.21 24.48
C ASP A 379 3.02 -4.24 23.85
N LYS A 380 2.60 -3.52 22.80
CA LYS A 380 3.50 -2.62 22.06
C LYS A 380 4.74 -3.31 21.48
N LYS A 381 4.60 -4.58 21.12
CA LYS A 381 5.62 -5.36 20.39
C LYS A 381 5.04 -5.91 19.10
N ASP A 382 5.90 -6.12 18.11
CA ASP A 382 5.56 -6.64 16.80
C ASP A 382 6.72 -7.47 16.23
N GLY A 383 6.53 -8.08 15.06
CA GLY A 383 7.57 -8.87 14.43
C GLY A 383 7.83 -10.19 15.17
N PHE A 384 6.83 -11.07 15.20
CA PHE A 384 6.98 -12.43 15.73
C PHE A 384 7.82 -13.26 14.75
N PHE A 385 8.78 -14.01 15.26
CA PHE A 385 9.63 -14.82 14.41
C PHE A 385 9.92 -16.20 15.01
N LYS A 386 10.13 -17.17 14.11
CA LYS A 386 10.55 -18.52 14.45
C LYS A 386 11.49 -19.03 13.35
N GLN A 387 12.74 -19.32 13.70
CA GLN A 387 13.77 -19.66 12.73
C GLN A 387 13.92 -18.56 11.64
N ASN A 388 13.68 -18.90 10.35
CA ASN A 388 13.73 -17.97 9.22
C ASN A 388 12.33 -17.43 8.81
N THR A 389 11.28 -17.75 9.57
CA THR A 389 9.93 -17.22 9.34
C THR A 389 9.68 -16.02 10.24
N PHE A 390 9.19 -14.94 9.65
CA PHE A 390 8.90 -13.67 10.30
C PHE A 390 7.51 -13.18 9.92
N GLY A 391 6.74 -12.72 10.89
CA GLY A 391 5.42 -12.17 10.66
C GLY A 391 5.19 -10.90 11.49
N THR A 392 4.64 -9.86 10.90
CA THR A 392 4.41 -8.55 11.52
C THR A 392 3.07 -7.97 11.10
N TYR A 393 2.48 -7.12 11.92
CA TYR A 393 1.35 -6.27 11.51
C TYR A 393 1.80 -4.99 10.81
N THR A 394 3.04 -4.57 11.05
CA THR A 394 3.62 -3.40 10.40
C THR A 394 3.90 -3.71 8.94
N HIS A 395 3.24 -2.98 8.04
CA HIS A 395 3.58 -2.97 6.62
C HIS A 395 4.71 -1.99 6.37
N ILE A 396 5.73 -2.42 5.64
CA ILE A 396 6.87 -1.57 5.28
C ILE A 396 6.87 -1.24 3.79
N HIS A 397 7.49 -0.11 3.47
CA HIS A 397 7.77 0.32 2.10
C HIS A 397 9.26 0.18 1.83
N ALA A 398 9.65 -0.51 0.76
CA ALA A 398 11.06 -0.81 0.48
C ALA A 398 11.94 0.44 0.42
N LEU A 399 11.43 1.52 -0.16
CA LEU A 399 12.17 2.79 -0.24
C LEU A 399 12.31 3.50 1.13
N GLY A 400 11.41 3.20 2.07
CA GLY A 400 11.47 3.71 3.45
C GLY A 400 12.20 2.78 4.43
N ALA A 401 12.41 1.51 4.04
CA ALA A 401 13.12 0.49 4.79
C ALA A 401 14.15 -0.22 3.89
N PRO A 402 15.21 0.48 3.48
CA PRO A 402 16.14 0.03 2.45
C PRO A 402 16.91 -1.26 2.80
N SER A 403 16.96 -1.64 4.05
CA SER A 403 17.58 -2.88 4.51
C SER A 403 16.74 -4.14 4.20
N TRP A 404 15.42 -3.99 4.00
CA TRP A 404 14.48 -5.10 3.91
C TRP A 404 14.73 -6.00 2.70
N ALA A 405 14.67 -5.46 1.47
CA ALA A 405 14.84 -6.27 0.26
C ALA A 405 16.23 -6.93 0.17
N PRO A 406 17.36 -6.23 0.46
CA PRO A 406 18.68 -6.87 0.54
C PRO A 406 18.73 -8.00 1.56
N SER A 407 18.06 -7.86 2.71
CA SER A 407 18.05 -8.91 3.73
C SER A 407 17.28 -10.14 3.27
N LEU A 408 16.14 -9.98 2.62
CA LEU A 408 15.35 -11.10 2.09
C LEU A 408 16.11 -11.83 0.98
N VAL A 409 16.69 -11.09 0.02
CA VAL A 409 17.51 -11.69 -1.06
C VAL A 409 18.74 -12.40 -0.51
N LYS A 410 19.43 -11.82 0.47
CA LYS A 410 20.57 -12.47 1.15
C LYS A 410 20.17 -13.80 1.80
N LYS A 411 19.01 -13.82 2.47
CA LYS A 411 18.48 -15.07 3.08
C LYS A 411 18.09 -16.09 2.02
N ALA A 412 17.50 -15.66 0.90
CA ALA A 412 17.18 -16.53 -0.22
C ALA A 412 18.44 -17.17 -0.82
N ARG A 413 19.50 -16.39 -1.03
CA ARG A 413 20.80 -16.91 -1.51
C ARG A 413 21.42 -17.94 -0.55
N ALA A 414 21.39 -17.66 0.75
CA ALA A 414 21.88 -18.59 1.76
C ALA A 414 21.08 -19.89 1.79
N PHE A 415 19.76 -19.83 1.61
CA PHE A 415 18.91 -21.01 1.52
C PHE A 415 19.20 -21.81 0.25
N LYS A 416 19.33 -21.16 -0.93
CA LYS A 416 19.72 -21.80 -2.19
C LYS A 416 21.02 -22.59 -2.05
N ALA A 417 22.06 -21.99 -1.47
CA ALA A 417 23.36 -22.66 -1.23
C ALA A 417 23.18 -23.87 -0.33
N SER A 418 22.39 -23.80 0.74
CA SER A 418 22.15 -24.91 1.64
C SER A 418 21.42 -26.09 0.98
N LEU A 419 20.67 -25.88 -0.08
CA LEU A 419 20.02 -26.93 -0.86
C LEU A 419 21.04 -27.66 -1.75
N ALA A 420 21.97 -26.90 -2.37
CA ALA A 420 23.03 -27.47 -3.19
C ALA A 420 23.96 -28.40 -2.36
N ASP A 421 24.37 -27.95 -1.17
CA ASP A 421 25.19 -28.73 -0.26
C ASP A 421 24.52 -30.06 0.17
N LYS A 422 23.19 -30.04 0.36
CA LYS A 422 22.42 -31.26 0.70
C LYS A 422 22.26 -32.23 -0.47
N GLN A 423 22.36 -31.75 -1.72
CA GLN A 423 22.34 -32.61 -2.91
C GLN A 423 23.71 -33.26 -3.18
N THR A 424 24.81 -32.56 -2.90
CA THR A 424 26.18 -33.04 -3.10
C THR A 424 26.58 -34.08 -2.06
N ASN A 425 25.96 -34.07 -0.89
CA ASN A 425 26.22 -34.99 0.23
C ASN A 425 25.26 -36.21 0.28
N LYS A 426 24.46 -36.44 -0.76
CA LYS A 426 23.65 -37.65 -0.98
C LYS A 426 24.17 -38.46 -2.13
#